data_800f4463363b832c5f5805c8fe05e5e9
#
_entry.id   800f4463363b832c5f5805c8fe05e5e9
#
_cell.length_a   1.000
_cell.length_b   1.000
_cell.length_c   1.000
_cell.angle_alpha   90.00
_cell.angle_beta   90.00
_cell.angle_gamma   90.00
#
_symmetry.space_group_name_H-M   'P 1'
#
loop_
_entity.id
_entity.type
_entity.pdbx_description
1 polymer ?
#
loop_
_entity_poly.entity_id
_entity_poly.type
_entity_poly.pdbx_seq_one_letter_code
_entity_poly.pdbx_strand_id
1 'polypeptide(L)'
;MTYFRFLPIILFGMCAEFVESRAKTNRKGYIMKTAIYGAGSLGTVLGAYLAKAGVDVDLITRNKEHVDALNAGGARIIGTVDMTVPVHALTPDQMTEKYELIILLTKQLDNVNVLKNLQKNMTDDCIVCTLQNGMPELSVAEVVGEDRTMGCTVAWGATLHGKGVSELTSEPDSMSFDLGRMNGQ
;
A
#
# COMPACT_ATOMS: atom_id res chain seq x y z
N MET A 1 23.94 6.02 11.59
CA MET A 1 23.71 4.75 10.91
C MET A 1 22.76 3.88 11.76
N THR A 2 21.58 4.38 12.14
CA THR A 2 20.67 3.70 13.08
C THR A 2 19.17 3.97 12.80
N TYR A 3 18.81 4.59 11.68
CA TYR A 3 17.43 5.04 11.40
C TYR A 3 16.56 4.05 10.62
N PHE A 4 17.02 2.82 10.38
CA PHE A 4 16.32 1.86 9.50
C PHE A 4 15.50 0.76 10.22
N ARG A 5 15.38 0.82 11.56
CA ARG A 5 14.79 -0.30 12.31
C ARG A 5 13.28 -0.26 12.53
N PHE A 6 12.61 0.89 12.42
CA PHE A 6 11.22 1.01 12.85
C PHE A 6 10.18 0.89 11.73
N LEU A 7 10.40 1.52 10.56
CA LEU A 7 9.41 1.47 9.48
C LEU A 7 9.25 0.08 8.86
N PRO A 8 10.35 -0.66 8.58
CA PRO A 8 10.23 -2.05 8.14
C PRO A 8 9.57 -2.95 9.19
N ILE A 9 9.74 -2.67 10.50
CA ILE A 9 9.21 -3.50 11.57
C ILE A 9 7.70 -3.32 11.71
N ILE A 10 7.15 -2.12 11.55
CA ILE A 10 5.70 -1.88 11.66
C ILE A 10 4.98 -2.37 10.40
N LEU A 11 5.53 -2.13 9.22
CA LEU A 11 5.01 -2.67 7.97
C LEU A 11 5.33 -4.17 7.80
N PHE A 12 6.49 -4.61 8.32
CA PHE A 12 6.83 -6.02 8.44
C PHE A 12 5.97 -6.70 9.51
N GLY A 13 5.52 -5.96 10.54
CA GLY A 13 4.48 -6.40 11.47
C GLY A 13 3.14 -6.62 10.77
N MET A 14 2.69 -5.69 9.92
CA MET A 14 1.52 -5.89 9.06
C MET A 14 1.68 -7.09 8.13
N CYS A 15 2.83 -7.19 7.47
CA CYS A 15 3.17 -8.34 6.64
C CYS A 15 3.53 -9.55 7.50
N ALA A 16 4.18 -9.42 8.67
CA ALA A 16 4.65 -10.53 9.47
C ALA A 16 3.52 -11.23 10.23
N GLU A 17 2.55 -10.52 10.82
CA GLU A 17 1.37 -11.19 11.39
C GLU A 17 0.57 -11.92 10.31
N PHE A 18 0.46 -11.32 9.13
CA PHE A 18 -0.17 -11.95 7.97
C PHE A 18 0.72 -13.05 7.38
N VAL A 19 2.03 -12.83 7.28
CA VAL A 19 3.03 -13.81 6.83
C VAL A 19 3.25 -14.89 7.89
N GLU A 20 3.26 -14.58 9.20
CA GLU A 20 3.36 -15.61 10.24
C GLU A 20 2.13 -16.49 10.32
N SER A 21 0.93 -15.95 10.08
CA SER A 21 -0.26 -16.79 9.95
C SER A 21 -0.17 -17.75 8.74
N ARG A 22 0.57 -17.34 7.68
CA ARG A 22 0.79 -18.14 6.46
C ARG A 22 2.14 -18.85 6.41
N ALA A 23 3.20 -18.35 7.07
CA ALA A 23 4.51 -18.99 7.16
C ALA A 23 4.48 -20.30 7.99
N LYS A 24 3.41 -20.56 8.71
CA LYS A 24 3.14 -21.92 9.26
C LYS A 24 2.96 -22.97 8.15
N THR A 25 2.83 -22.58 6.91
CA THR A 25 2.89 -23.42 5.70
C THR A 25 4.21 -23.28 4.95
N ASN A 26 5.35 -23.50 5.63
CA ASN A 26 6.65 -23.95 5.11
C ASN A 26 7.03 -23.52 3.67
N ARG A 27 7.21 -22.22 3.39
CA ARG A 27 7.84 -21.74 2.16
C ARG A 27 8.97 -20.75 2.46
N LYS A 28 10.20 -21.26 2.55
CA LYS A 28 11.41 -20.43 2.44
C LYS A 28 11.35 -19.63 1.13
N GLY A 29 11.34 -18.30 1.20
CA GLY A 29 11.43 -17.41 0.04
C GLY A 29 10.08 -16.97 -0.55
N TYR A 30 8.96 -17.12 0.16
CA TYR A 30 7.68 -16.56 -0.30
C TYR A 30 7.67 -15.05 -0.19
N ILE A 31 7.43 -14.36 -1.31
CA ILE A 31 7.24 -12.91 -1.39
C ILE A 31 5.78 -12.65 -1.71
N MET A 32 5.09 -11.95 -0.82
CA MET A 32 3.68 -11.58 -0.99
C MET A 32 3.54 -10.49 -2.05
N LYS A 33 2.75 -10.76 -3.10
CA LYS A 33 2.47 -9.75 -4.13
C LYS A 33 1.49 -8.71 -3.61
N THR A 34 1.93 -7.47 -3.55
CA THR A 34 1.19 -6.34 -2.97
C THR A 34 0.83 -5.30 -4.02
N ALA A 35 -0.34 -4.68 -3.93
CA ALA A 35 -0.69 -3.49 -4.69
C ALA A 35 -1.02 -2.32 -3.76
N ILE A 36 -0.50 -1.13 -4.06
CA ILE A 36 -0.99 0.14 -3.52
C ILE A 36 -1.95 0.74 -4.53
N TYR A 37 -3.25 0.62 -4.28
CA TYR A 37 -4.28 1.17 -5.17
C TYR A 37 -4.66 2.58 -4.72
N GLY A 38 -4.12 3.57 -5.43
CA GLY A 38 -4.19 4.98 -5.09
C GLY A 38 -2.81 5.57 -4.82
N ALA A 39 -1.85 5.32 -5.72
CA ALA A 39 -0.50 5.88 -5.66
C ALA A 39 -0.51 7.39 -5.96
N GLY A 40 -1.13 8.16 -5.08
CA GLY A 40 -1.01 9.63 -4.98
C GLY A 40 0.15 10.01 -4.06
N SER A 41 -0.02 11.08 -3.25
CA SER A 41 1.03 11.54 -2.33
C SER A 41 1.44 10.46 -1.31
N LEU A 42 0.48 10.02 -0.48
CA LEU A 42 0.72 8.99 0.54
C LEU A 42 1.14 7.65 -0.08
N GLY A 43 0.44 7.22 -1.14
CA GLY A 43 0.73 5.94 -1.79
C GLY A 43 2.11 5.90 -2.46
N THR A 44 2.61 7.01 -2.98
CA THR A 44 3.97 7.10 -3.54
C THR A 44 5.03 6.98 -2.44
N VAL A 45 4.85 7.68 -1.30
CA VAL A 45 5.77 7.57 -0.16
C VAL A 45 5.77 6.15 0.38
N LEU A 46 4.59 5.60 0.68
CA LEU A 46 4.44 4.24 1.21
C LEU A 46 5.06 3.20 0.27
N GLY A 47 4.76 3.30 -1.04
CA GLY A 47 5.31 2.40 -2.06
C GLY A 47 6.83 2.48 -2.17
N ALA A 48 7.42 3.67 -2.06
CA ALA A 48 8.87 3.84 -2.03
C ALA A 48 9.50 3.14 -0.82
N TYR A 49 8.91 3.28 0.37
CA TYR A 49 9.42 2.61 1.56
C TYR A 49 9.27 1.08 1.48
N LEU A 50 8.15 0.57 0.96
CA LEU A 50 7.93 -0.87 0.76
C LEU A 50 8.93 -1.45 -0.25
N ALA A 51 9.06 -0.83 -1.43
CA ALA A 51 10.00 -1.26 -2.44
C ALA A 51 11.46 -1.23 -1.93
N LYS A 52 11.83 -0.19 -1.17
CA LYS A 52 13.15 -0.08 -0.54
C LYS A 52 13.41 -1.19 0.49
N ALA A 53 12.35 -1.65 1.15
CA ALA A 53 12.41 -2.78 2.09
C ALA A 53 12.41 -4.16 1.40
N GLY A 54 12.31 -4.21 0.07
CA GLY A 54 12.33 -5.44 -0.72
C GLY A 54 10.95 -6.11 -0.87
N VAL A 55 9.87 -5.40 -0.59
CA VAL A 55 8.50 -5.91 -0.84
C VAL A 55 8.20 -5.84 -2.33
N ASP A 56 7.62 -6.91 -2.88
CA ASP A 56 7.10 -6.92 -4.26
C ASP A 56 5.79 -6.13 -4.31
N VAL A 57 5.89 -4.84 -4.66
CA VAL A 57 4.78 -3.90 -4.64
C VAL A 57 4.60 -3.15 -5.95
N ASP A 58 3.36 -3.15 -6.44
CA ASP A 58 2.95 -2.35 -7.58
C ASP A 58 2.18 -1.10 -7.13
N LEU A 59 2.54 0.06 -7.67
CA LEU A 59 1.91 1.34 -7.41
C LEU A 59 0.86 1.64 -8.47
N ILE A 60 -0.42 1.65 -8.09
CA ILE A 60 -1.53 1.75 -9.03
C ILE A 60 -2.15 3.15 -8.97
N THR A 61 -2.20 3.85 -10.10
CA THR A 61 -2.87 5.16 -10.21
C THR A 61 -3.43 5.38 -11.62
N ARG A 62 -4.53 6.13 -11.71
CA ARG A 62 -5.14 6.50 -13.01
C ARG A 62 -4.36 7.58 -13.76
N ASN A 63 -3.43 8.25 -13.10
CA ASN A 63 -2.62 9.29 -13.70
C ASN A 63 -1.45 8.68 -14.48
N LYS A 64 -1.64 8.51 -15.79
CA LYS A 64 -0.64 7.90 -16.66
C LYS A 64 0.71 8.63 -16.63
N GLU A 65 0.73 9.95 -16.62
CA GLU A 65 1.99 10.71 -16.56
C GLU A 65 2.74 10.47 -15.25
N HIS A 66 2.02 10.23 -14.15
CA HIS A 66 2.63 9.87 -12.88
C HIS A 66 3.21 8.44 -12.94
N VAL A 67 2.48 7.50 -13.54
CA VAL A 67 2.97 6.13 -13.81
C VAL A 67 4.25 6.16 -14.63
N ASP A 68 4.25 6.91 -15.75
CA ASP A 68 5.40 7.00 -16.64
C ASP A 68 6.62 7.61 -15.91
N ALA A 69 6.42 8.64 -15.07
CA ALA A 69 7.49 9.26 -14.29
C ALA A 69 8.05 8.33 -13.21
N LEU A 70 7.17 7.59 -12.49
CA LEU A 70 7.57 6.61 -11.48
C LEU A 70 8.41 5.48 -12.10
N ASN A 71 8.01 4.96 -13.26
CA ASN A 71 8.74 3.90 -13.94
C ASN A 71 10.07 4.37 -14.55
N ALA A 72 10.13 5.61 -15.04
CA ALA A 72 11.33 6.16 -15.67
C ALA A 72 12.40 6.61 -14.65
N GLY A 73 11.97 7.26 -13.57
CA GLY A 73 12.87 7.92 -12.60
C GLY A 73 12.81 7.35 -11.19
N GLY A 74 11.90 6.42 -10.91
CA GLY A 74 11.60 5.97 -9.56
C GLY A 74 10.72 6.96 -8.78
N ALA A 75 10.33 6.57 -7.58
CA ALA A 75 9.61 7.42 -6.64
C ALA A 75 10.59 8.37 -5.95
N ARG A 76 10.51 9.65 -6.26
CA ARG A 76 11.32 10.71 -5.65
C ARG A 76 10.60 11.24 -4.41
N ILE A 77 11.19 11.00 -3.24
CA ILE A 77 10.67 11.47 -1.96
C ILE A 77 11.56 12.58 -1.44
N ILE A 78 10.94 13.73 -1.18
CA ILE A 78 11.58 14.95 -0.66
C ILE A 78 10.96 15.35 0.69
N GLY A 79 11.41 16.44 1.29
CA GLY A 79 10.90 16.97 2.55
C GLY A 79 11.79 16.55 3.71
N THR A 80 11.25 15.87 4.71
CA THR A 80 12.01 15.38 5.88
C THR A 80 13.03 14.29 5.52
N VAL A 81 12.92 13.72 4.31
CA VAL A 81 13.89 12.80 3.72
C VAL A 81 14.23 13.25 2.31
N ASP A 82 15.36 12.76 1.78
CA ASP A 82 15.76 12.93 0.40
C ASP A 82 16.19 11.58 -0.15
N MET A 83 15.32 10.94 -0.96
CA MET A 83 15.62 9.67 -1.58
C MET A 83 14.88 9.46 -2.90
N THR A 84 15.46 8.64 -3.78
CA THR A 84 14.81 8.12 -4.98
C THR A 84 14.85 6.61 -4.94
N VAL A 85 13.73 5.96 -5.10
CA VAL A 85 13.60 4.51 -5.01
C VAL A 85 13.01 3.98 -6.31
N PRO A 86 13.66 3.01 -6.98
CA PRO A 86 13.04 2.31 -8.11
C PRO A 86 11.74 1.63 -7.66
N VAL A 87 10.67 1.85 -8.41
CA VAL A 87 9.35 1.28 -8.16
C VAL A 87 8.74 0.81 -9.48
N HIS A 88 7.75 -0.06 -9.38
CA HIS A 88 6.94 -0.46 -10.51
C HIS A 88 5.54 0.16 -10.38
N ALA A 89 5.10 0.88 -11.40
CA ALA A 89 3.82 1.57 -11.38
C ALA A 89 2.97 1.19 -12.60
N LEU A 90 1.66 1.11 -12.41
CA LEU A 90 0.69 0.70 -13.42
C LEU A 90 -0.56 1.59 -13.37
N THR A 91 -1.22 1.73 -14.50
CA THR A 91 -2.62 2.16 -14.51
C THR A 91 -3.54 0.97 -14.20
N PRO A 92 -4.79 1.19 -13.72
CA PRO A 92 -5.71 0.10 -13.39
C PRO A 92 -5.98 -0.89 -14.54
N ASP A 93 -5.95 -0.42 -15.78
CA ASP A 93 -6.13 -1.23 -16.99
C ASP A 93 -4.91 -2.10 -17.34
N GLN A 94 -3.74 -1.76 -16.83
CA GLN A 94 -2.49 -2.52 -17.00
C GLN A 94 -2.31 -3.63 -15.96
N MET A 95 -3.17 -3.70 -14.93
CA MET A 95 -3.09 -4.73 -13.90
C MET A 95 -3.43 -6.10 -14.47
N THR A 96 -2.46 -7.01 -14.51
CA THR A 96 -2.63 -8.40 -14.98
C THR A 96 -2.39 -9.43 -13.87
N GLU A 97 -1.68 -9.03 -12.81
CA GLU A 97 -1.30 -9.90 -11.71
C GLU A 97 -2.46 -10.13 -10.71
N LYS A 98 -2.31 -11.19 -9.93
CA LYS A 98 -3.13 -11.47 -8.74
C LYS A 98 -2.40 -10.99 -7.49
N TYR A 99 -3.08 -10.22 -6.66
CA TYR A 99 -2.53 -9.65 -5.43
C TYR A 99 -3.10 -10.36 -4.20
N GLU A 100 -2.27 -10.52 -3.21
CA GLU A 100 -2.61 -11.12 -1.91
C GLU A 100 -2.88 -10.05 -0.87
N LEU A 101 -2.31 -8.85 -1.08
CA LEU A 101 -2.60 -7.65 -0.29
C LEU A 101 -2.89 -6.48 -1.24
N ILE A 102 -4.01 -5.82 -1.04
CA ILE A 102 -4.31 -4.53 -1.68
C ILE A 102 -4.42 -3.47 -0.60
N ILE A 103 -3.53 -2.48 -0.66
CA ILE A 103 -3.57 -1.29 0.19
C ILE A 103 -4.36 -0.22 -0.55
N LEU A 104 -5.55 0.12 -0.03
CA LEU A 104 -6.49 1.05 -0.67
C LEU A 104 -6.30 2.46 -0.13
N LEU A 105 -5.88 3.38 -1.01
CA LEU A 105 -5.56 4.79 -0.70
C LEU A 105 -6.30 5.78 -1.61
N THR A 106 -7.26 5.33 -2.42
CA THR A 106 -8.11 6.23 -3.20
C THR A 106 -9.05 7.02 -2.30
N LYS A 107 -9.61 8.13 -2.80
CA LYS A 107 -10.74 8.77 -2.12
C LYS A 107 -11.93 7.83 -2.09
N GLN A 108 -12.67 7.81 -0.96
CA GLN A 108 -13.76 6.85 -0.67
C GLN A 108 -15.07 7.15 -1.44
N LEU A 109 -15.01 7.79 -2.60
CA LEU A 109 -16.20 8.24 -3.33
C LEU A 109 -16.98 7.11 -4.01
N ASP A 110 -16.30 6.00 -4.33
CA ASP A 110 -16.89 4.90 -5.11
C ASP A 110 -16.20 3.56 -4.82
N ASN A 111 -16.00 3.25 -3.53
CA ASN A 111 -15.27 2.05 -3.11
C ASN A 111 -15.87 0.76 -3.65
N VAL A 112 -17.20 0.63 -3.64
CA VAL A 112 -17.86 -0.61 -4.05
C VAL A 112 -17.55 -0.94 -5.52
N ASN A 113 -17.66 0.04 -6.43
CA ASN A 113 -17.36 -0.19 -7.84
C ASN A 113 -15.86 -0.38 -8.09
N VAL A 114 -15.02 0.37 -7.39
CA VAL A 114 -13.56 0.18 -7.45
C VAL A 114 -13.19 -1.24 -7.06
N LEU A 115 -13.70 -1.73 -5.94
CA LEU A 115 -13.39 -3.07 -5.43
C LEU A 115 -13.99 -4.18 -6.30
N LYS A 116 -15.21 -4.02 -6.81
CA LYS A 116 -15.78 -4.97 -7.78
C LYS A 116 -14.91 -5.12 -9.03
N ASN A 117 -14.35 -4.02 -9.53
CA ASN A 117 -13.42 -4.06 -10.66
C ASN A 117 -12.06 -4.70 -10.30
N LEU A 118 -11.62 -4.58 -9.05
CA LEU A 118 -10.38 -5.16 -8.55
C LEU A 118 -10.48 -6.65 -8.22
N GLN A 119 -11.68 -7.22 -8.05
CA GLN A 119 -11.86 -8.65 -7.71
C GLN A 119 -11.12 -9.58 -8.69
N LYS A 120 -11.09 -9.24 -9.97
CA LYS A 120 -10.34 -10.00 -11.00
C LYS A 120 -8.83 -10.07 -10.73
N ASN A 121 -8.29 -9.12 -9.97
CA ASN A 121 -6.88 -9.01 -9.59
C ASN A 121 -6.62 -9.47 -8.15
N MET A 122 -7.57 -10.08 -7.47
CA MET A 122 -7.44 -10.61 -6.11
C MET A 122 -7.18 -12.11 -6.15
N THR A 123 -6.34 -12.62 -5.26
CA THR A 123 -6.35 -14.04 -4.89
C THR A 123 -7.60 -14.34 -4.06
N ASP A 124 -7.96 -15.62 -3.92
CA ASP A 124 -9.16 -16.00 -3.17
C ASP A 124 -9.12 -15.56 -1.70
N ASP A 125 -7.92 -15.43 -1.17
CA ASP A 125 -7.62 -15.05 0.21
C ASP A 125 -6.98 -13.64 0.32
N CYS A 126 -7.08 -12.82 -0.73
CA CYS A 126 -6.57 -11.45 -0.75
C CYS A 126 -7.17 -10.63 0.40
N ILE A 127 -6.29 -9.95 1.13
CA ILE A 127 -6.69 -8.95 2.14
C ILE A 127 -6.75 -7.57 1.47
N VAL A 128 -7.79 -6.82 1.79
CA VAL A 128 -7.88 -5.40 1.44
C VAL A 128 -7.70 -4.58 2.71
N CYS A 129 -6.58 -3.88 2.79
CA CYS A 129 -6.26 -2.95 3.87
C CYS A 129 -6.59 -1.52 3.42
N THR A 130 -7.57 -0.90 4.04
CA THR A 130 -7.93 0.48 3.70
C THR A 130 -7.23 1.49 4.61
N LEU A 131 -6.57 2.48 3.99
CA LEU A 131 -5.93 3.62 4.66
C LEU A 131 -6.71 4.92 4.35
N GLN A 132 -7.95 4.80 3.93
CA GLN A 132 -8.80 5.93 3.60
C GLN A 132 -9.36 6.58 4.86
N ASN A 133 -9.58 7.89 4.84
CA ASN A 133 -10.24 8.60 5.93
C ASN A 133 -11.71 8.20 6.07
N GLY A 134 -12.25 8.29 7.29
CA GLY A 134 -13.64 7.97 7.60
C GLY A 134 -13.81 6.54 8.10
N MET A 135 -14.88 5.87 7.68
CA MET A 135 -15.15 4.45 8.00
C MET A 135 -15.31 3.66 6.68
N PRO A 136 -14.23 3.51 5.91
CA PRO A 136 -14.27 2.80 4.63
C PRO A 136 -14.46 1.29 4.76
N GLU A 137 -14.17 0.71 5.93
CA GLU A 137 -14.18 -0.72 6.20
C GLU A 137 -15.52 -1.34 5.86
N LEU A 138 -16.63 -0.67 6.16
CA LEU A 138 -17.99 -1.16 5.86
C LEU A 138 -18.19 -1.37 4.36
N SER A 139 -17.76 -0.39 3.55
CA SER A 139 -17.89 -0.48 2.07
C SER A 139 -16.90 -1.47 1.46
N VAL A 140 -15.77 -1.70 2.10
CA VAL A 140 -14.80 -2.73 1.70
C VAL A 140 -15.36 -4.11 2.01
N ALA A 141 -15.88 -4.31 3.23
CA ALA A 141 -16.44 -5.58 3.69
C ALA A 141 -17.69 -6.01 2.89
N GLU A 142 -18.46 -5.07 2.39
CA GLU A 142 -19.59 -5.35 1.48
C GLU A 142 -19.14 -6.14 0.23
N VAL A 143 -17.91 -5.91 -0.25
CA VAL A 143 -17.41 -6.52 -1.48
C VAL A 143 -16.52 -7.73 -1.23
N VAL A 144 -15.62 -7.66 -0.23
CA VAL A 144 -14.64 -8.71 0.01
C VAL A 144 -14.92 -9.56 1.24
N GLY A 145 -15.87 -9.15 2.09
CA GLY A 145 -16.19 -9.80 3.36
C GLY A 145 -15.34 -9.26 4.52
N GLU A 146 -15.87 -9.37 5.75
CA GLU A 146 -15.23 -8.86 6.97
C GLU A 146 -13.87 -9.52 7.24
N ASP A 147 -13.76 -10.84 7.02
CA ASP A 147 -12.52 -11.61 7.25
C ASP A 147 -11.35 -11.16 6.37
N ARG A 148 -11.63 -10.54 5.23
CA ARG A 148 -10.65 -10.03 4.28
C ARG A 148 -10.51 -8.50 4.31
N THR A 149 -11.15 -7.84 5.27
CA THR A 149 -11.12 -6.40 5.45
C THR A 149 -10.26 -6.01 6.64
N MET A 150 -9.32 -5.12 6.41
CA MET A 150 -8.52 -4.47 7.45
C MET A 150 -8.64 -2.95 7.33
N GLY A 151 -8.77 -2.28 8.47
CA GLY A 151 -8.61 -0.84 8.58
C GLY A 151 -7.21 -0.48 9.03
N CYS A 152 -6.70 0.65 8.55
CA CYS A 152 -5.42 1.19 8.98
C CYS A 152 -5.50 2.71 9.08
N THR A 153 -5.29 3.24 10.28
CA THR A 153 -5.12 4.67 10.48
C THR A 153 -3.67 5.06 10.27
N VAL A 154 -3.44 6.12 9.52
CA VAL A 154 -2.10 6.68 9.31
C VAL A 154 -1.98 8.03 10.03
N ALA A 155 -0.92 8.20 10.81
CA ALA A 155 -0.63 9.43 11.56
C ALA A 155 0.60 10.15 10.99
N TRP A 156 0.65 10.30 9.67
CA TRP A 156 1.69 11.04 8.96
C TRP A 156 1.15 11.65 7.67
N GLY A 157 1.86 12.61 7.12
CA GLY A 157 1.43 13.39 5.97
C GLY A 157 2.38 13.33 4.78
N ALA A 158 1.80 13.47 3.58
CA ALA A 158 2.55 13.63 2.35
C ALA A 158 1.83 14.55 1.37
N THR A 159 2.60 15.26 0.55
CA THR A 159 2.09 16.16 -0.49
C THR A 159 2.67 15.77 -1.86
N LEU A 160 1.82 15.69 -2.87
CA LEU A 160 2.26 15.44 -4.24
C LEU A 160 2.73 16.75 -4.88
N HIS A 161 4.02 16.87 -5.22
CA HIS A 161 4.60 18.05 -5.84
C HIS A 161 4.66 17.98 -7.36
N GLY A 162 4.64 16.77 -7.91
CA GLY A 162 4.74 16.59 -9.36
C GLY A 162 4.67 15.12 -9.77
N LYS A 163 4.92 14.85 -11.03
CA LYS A 163 4.94 13.48 -11.55
C LYS A 163 6.15 12.73 -10.96
N GLY A 164 5.89 11.64 -10.28
CA GLY A 164 6.92 10.85 -9.61
C GLY A 164 7.52 11.48 -8.34
N VAL A 165 7.05 12.66 -7.89
CA VAL A 165 7.63 13.40 -6.76
C VAL A 165 6.60 13.59 -5.65
N SER A 166 6.87 13.07 -4.46
CA SER A 166 6.08 13.30 -3.24
C SER A 166 6.96 13.83 -2.12
N GLU A 167 6.44 14.75 -1.34
CA GLU A 167 7.06 15.23 -0.12
C GLU A 167 6.52 14.46 1.09
N LEU A 168 7.42 13.94 1.92
CA LEU A 168 7.08 13.47 3.26
C LEU A 168 7.14 14.68 4.20
N THR A 169 5.98 15.05 4.78
CA THR A 169 5.87 16.24 5.65
C THR A 169 6.04 15.93 7.12
N SER A 170 5.99 14.65 7.49
CA SER A 170 6.21 14.18 8.86
C SER A 170 7.62 13.64 9.03
N GLU A 171 8.17 13.74 10.25
CA GLU A 171 9.45 13.09 10.55
C GLU A 171 9.31 11.57 10.44
N PRO A 172 10.30 10.88 9.84
CA PRO A 172 10.22 9.42 9.64
C PRO A 172 10.00 8.62 10.91
N ASP A 173 10.58 9.08 12.03
CA ASP A 173 10.47 8.41 13.33
C ASP A 173 9.08 8.61 13.99
N SER A 174 8.29 9.57 13.50
CA SER A 174 6.93 9.84 13.96
C SER A 174 5.85 9.15 13.12
N MET A 175 6.24 8.50 12.02
CA MET A 175 5.28 7.78 11.18
C MET A 175 4.72 6.58 11.92
N SER A 176 3.41 6.57 12.18
CA SER A 176 2.74 5.46 12.83
C SER A 176 1.54 4.97 12.03
N PHE A 177 1.19 3.72 12.28
CA PHE A 177 0.07 3.01 11.68
C PHE A 177 -0.65 2.25 12.78
N ASP A 178 -1.96 2.41 12.88
CA ASP A 178 -2.82 1.61 13.75
C ASP A 178 -3.70 0.71 12.88
N LEU A 179 -3.54 -0.59 13.06
CA LEU A 179 -4.20 -1.62 12.27
C LEU A 179 -5.27 -2.33 13.07
N GLY A 180 -6.37 -2.64 12.42
CA GLY A 180 -7.46 -3.41 13.01
C GLY A 180 -8.20 -4.27 11.99
N ARG A 181 -8.68 -5.43 12.42
CA ARG A 181 -9.62 -6.25 11.66
C ARG A 181 -11.05 -5.98 12.11
N MET A 182 -12.02 -6.12 11.22
CA MET A 182 -13.43 -5.91 11.56
C MET A 182 -13.98 -6.94 12.53
N ASN A 183 -13.45 -8.16 12.53
CA ASN A 183 -13.88 -9.25 13.39
C ASN A 183 -13.27 -9.21 14.82
N GLY A 184 -12.53 -8.16 15.17
CA GLY A 184 -11.96 -7.96 16.51
C GLY A 184 -10.82 -8.94 16.89
N GLN A 185 -10.20 -9.58 15.91
CA GLN A 185 -9.04 -10.49 16.09
C GLN A 185 -7.72 -9.79 15.76
#